data_ef9ba9822ccb9538b4c4083570513644
#
_entry.id   ef9ba9822ccb9538b4c4083570513644
#
_cell.length_a   1.000
_cell.length_b   1.000
_cell.length_c   1.000
_cell.angle_alpha   90.00
_cell.angle_beta   90.00
_cell.angle_gamma   90.00
#
_symmetry.space_group_name_H-M   'P 1'
#
loop_
_entity.id
_entity.type
_entity.pdbx_description
1 polymer ?
#
loop_
_entity_poly.entity_id
_entity_poly.type
_entity_poly.pdbx_seq_one_letter_code
_entity_poly.pdbx_strand_id
1 'polypeptide(L)'
;HSSGGVGDKVSLVVGPILAASGCTFAKMSGRGLAHTGGTIDKLESVPGWRGEMTEAEFLERARRVGLVIAAQSPDLAPLDGKLYALRDVTATVESVPLIASSIMSKKLAAGARSIVLDVKVGRGAFMKTLEEARLLAKTMVAIGQGAGRRVRALLTSMEAPLGRAVGNAIEVREAIGALKGEGPEDLLEVALALAEEALKLEGL
;
A
#
# COMPACT_ATOMS: atom_id res chain seq x y z
N HIS A 1 0.37 1.93 3.60
CA HIS A 1 -0.46 1.32 2.53
C HIS A 1 -1.24 2.40 1.80
N SER A 2 -1.22 2.37 0.46
CA SER A 2 -2.05 3.27 -0.36
C SER A 2 -3.39 2.64 -0.71
N SER A 3 -4.43 3.45 -0.79
CA SER A 3 -5.75 3.05 -1.28
C SER A 3 -5.79 2.76 -2.79
N GLY A 4 -4.72 3.09 -3.51
CA GLY A 4 -4.56 2.88 -4.93
C GLY A 4 -4.79 4.12 -5.78
N GLY A 5 -4.06 4.21 -6.87
CA GLY A 5 -4.10 5.33 -7.80
C GLY A 5 -3.29 5.06 -9.05
N VAL A 6 -3.18 6.06 -9.91
CA VAL A 6 -2.41 6.01 -11.15
C VAL A 6 -0.97 6.43 -10.87
N GLY A 7 0.00 5.61 -11.30
CA GLY A 7 1.43 5.87 -11.05
C GLY A 7 1.82 5.74 -9.56
N ASP A 8 0.99 5.14 -8.75
CA ASP A 8 1.22 5.00 -7.31
C ASP A 8 2.24 3.91 -6.98
N LYS A 9 3.48 4.34 -6.88
CA LYS A 9 4.64 3.52 -6.52
C LYS A 9 5.18 3.79 -5.10
N VAL A 10 4.44 4.52 -4.28
CA VAL A 10 4.86 4.98 -2.94
C VAL A 10 5.41 3.85 -2.08
N SER A 11 4.79 2.67 -2.09
CA SER A 11 5.25 1.52 -1.31
C SER A 11 6.66 1.06 -1.65
N LEU A 12 7.09 1.26 -2.91
CA LEU A 12 8.43 0.89 -3.38
C LEU A 12 9.50 1.90 -2.93
N VAL A 13 9.09 3.10 -2.54
CA VAL A 13 9.99 4.13 -1.99
C VAL A 13 9.97 4.11 -0.46
N VAL A 14 8.79 4.10 0.15
CA VAL A 14 8.63 4.13 1.62
C VAL A 14 9.19 2.86 2.28
N GLY A 15 8.98 1.69 1.68
CA GLY A 15 9.46 0.42 2.26
C GLY A 15 10.96 0.39 2.52
N PRO A 16 11.81 0.67 1.51
CA PRO A 16 13.26 0.76 1.70
C PRO A 16 13.69 1.86 2.70
N ILE A 17 13.04 3.03 2.70
CA ILE A 17 13.33 4.10 3.67
C ILE A 17 13.10 3.60 5.09
N LEU A 18 11.96 2.97 5.36
CA LEU A 18 11.63 2.45 6.69
C LEU A 18 12.59 1.33 7.11
N ALA A 19 12.93 0.42 6.19
CA ALA A 19 13.89 -0.65 6.48
C ALA A 19 15.28 -0.09 6.80
N ALA A 20 15.75 0.90 6.05
CA ALA A 20 17.02 1.59 6.31
C ALA A 20 17.01 2.36 7.64
N SER A 21 15.84 2.80 8.11
CA SER A 21 15.65 3.46 9.41
C SER A 21 15.50 2.48 10.58
N GLY A 22 15.67 1.18 10.36
CA GLY A 22 15.60 0.15 11.41
C GLY A 22 14.19 -0.40 11.67
N CYS A 23 13.18 0.02 10.90
CA CYS A 23 11.84 -0.55 10.97
C CYS A 23 11.71 -1.82 10.11
N THR A 24 10.82 -2.72 10.49
CA THR A 24 10.45 -3.84 9.63
C THR A 24 9.21 -3.47 8.81
N PHE A 25 9.39 -3.36 7.50
CA PHE A 25 8.30 -3.14 6.55
C PHE A 25 7.83 -4.46 5.93
N ALA A 26 6.77 -5.03 6.49
CA ALA A 26 6.18 -6.28 6.02
C ALA A 26 4.79 -6.02 5.44
N LYS A 27 4.63 -6.22 4.13
CA LYS A 27 3.41 -5.84 3.42
C LYS A 27 2.88 -6.96 2.55
N MET A 28 1.63 -7.34 2.76
CA MET A 28 0.85 -8.03 1.75
C MET A 28 0.16 -7.01 0.83
N SER A 29 0.24 -7.23 -0.46
CA SER A 29 -0.35 -6.36 -1.49
C SER A 29 -1.15 -7.16 -2.50
N GLY A 30 -2.14 -6.51 -3.11
CA GLY A 30 -2.93 -7.05 -4.19
C GLY A 30 -2.40 -6.62 -5.55
N ARG A 31 -3.03 -7.18 -6.59
CA ARG A 31 -2.95 -6.70 -7.97
C ARG A 31 -3.74 -5.41 -8.15
N GLY A 32 -3.55 -4.75 -9.26
CA GLY A 32 -4.37 -3.61 -9.66
C GLY A 32 -5.84 -3.98 -9.81
N LEU A 33 -6.70 -3.03 -9.57
CA LEU A 33 -8.15 -3.15 -9.74
C LEU A 33 -8.65 -1.95 -10.54
N ALA A 34 -9.54 -2.18 -11.49
CA ALA A 34 -10.06 -1.17 -12.40
C ALA A 34 -8.91 -0.39 -13.09
N HIS A 35 -8.85 0.93 -12.91
CA HIS A 35 -7.84 1.80 -13.53
C HIS A 35 -6.52 1.94 -12.71
N THR A 36 -6.43 1.30 -11.55
CA THR A 36 -5.26 1.43 -10.68
C THR A 36 -4.20 0.37 -10.99
N GLY A 37 -2.91 0.74 -10.86
CA GLY A 37 -1.80 -0.20 -10.95
C GLY A 37 -1.50 -0.84 -9.59
N GLY A 38 -1.39 -2.18 -9.53
CA GLY A 38 -1.06 -2.90 -8.31
C GLY A 38 0.44 -2.95 -8.02
N THR A 39 0.81 -2.96 -6.75
CA THR A 39 2.21 -3.11 -6.35
C THR A 39 2.80 -4.44 -6.82
N ILE A 40 2.00 -5.51 -6.81
CA ILE A 40 2.43 -6.84 -7.26
C ILE A 40 2.72 -6.82 -8.76
N ASP A 41 1.82 -6.23 -9.58
CA ASP A 41 1.99 -6.14 -11.03
C ASP A 41 3.29 -5.40 -11.40
N LYS A 42 3.65 -4.37 -10.63
CA LYS A 42 4.90 -3.63 -10.81
C LYS A 42 6.11 -4.51 -10.51
N LEU A 43 6.10 -5.20 -9.38
CA LEU A 43 7.22 -6.05 -8.96
C LEU A 43 7.39 -7.27 -9.85
N GLU A 44 6.33 -7.84 -10.42
CA GLU A 44 6.40 -8.93 -11.40
C GLU A 44 7.10 -8.53 -12.70
N SER A 45 7.23 -7.24 -12.99
CA SER A 45 8.05 -6.77 -14.10
C SER A 45 9.56 -6.90 -13.87
N VAL A 46 9.97 -7.21 -12.63
CA VAL A 46 11.38 -7.46 -12.28
C VAL A 46 11.70 -8.93 -12.55
N PRO A 47 12.65 -9.25 -13.44
CA PRO A 47 12.99 -10.62 -13.75
C PRO A 47 13.36 -11.44 -12.50
N GLY A 48 12.74 -12.62 -12.36
CA GLY A 48 12.99 -13.53 -11.24
C GLY A 48 12.27 -13.18 -9.94
N TRP A 49 11.56 -12.07 -9.86
CA TRP A 49 10.76 -11.75 -8.69
C TRP A 49 9.51 -12.65 -8.60
N ARG A 50 9.20 -13.13 -7.41
CA ARG A 50 7.99 -13.90 -7.11
C ARG A 50 7.30 -13.35 -5.89
N GLY A 51 6.01 -13.03 -6.04
CA GLY A 51 5.17 -12.50 -4.96
C GLY A 51 4.62 -13.57 -4.03
N GLU A 52 4.44 -14.78 -4.55
CA GLU A 52 3.93 -15.91 -3.77
C GLU A 52 5.04 -16.47 -2.88
N MET A 53 4.74 -16.62 -1.61
CA MET A 53 5.64 -17.19 -0.62
C MET A 53 4.85 -17.76 0.56
N THR A 54 5.44 -18.72 1.25
CA THR A 54 4.89 -19.27 2.49
C THR A 54 5.01 -18.25 3.63
N GLU A 55 4.25 -18.45 4.71
CA GLU A 55 4.39 -17.64 5.92
C GLU A 55 5.82 -17.67 6.48
N ALA A 56 6.46 -18.83 6.47
CA ALA A 56 7.84 -18.98 6.93
C ALA A 56 8.82 -18.14 6.11
N GLU A 57 8.70 -18.16 4.78
CA GLU A 57 9.52 -17.34 3.88
C GLU A 57 9.26 -15.84 4.08
N PHE A 58 8.01 -15.45 4.28
CA PHE A 58 7.62 -14.06 4.56
C PHE A 58 8.29 -13.55 5.84
N LEU A 59 8.19 -14.32 6.91
CA LEU A 59 8.79 -13.96 8.20
C LEU A 59 10.33 -13.97 8.15
N GLU A 60 10.94 -14.94 7.48
CA GLU A 60 12.39 -15.00 7.30
C GLU A 60 12.90 -13.77 6.55
N ARG A 61 12.28 -13.41 5.42
CA ARG A 61 12.67 -12.22 4.64
C ARG A 61 12.49 -10.94 5.45
N ALA A 62 11.38 -10.80 6.18
CA ALA A 62 11.14 -9.67 7.05
C ALA A 62 12.24 -9.51 8.11
N ARG A 63 12.69 -10.61 8.73
CA ARG A 63 13.76 -10.58 9.74
C ARG A 63 15.14 -10.29 9.13
N ARG A 64 15.44 -10.90 7.98
CA ARG A 64 16.77 -10.80 7.36
C ARG A 64 17.03 -9.46 6.69
N VAL A 65 16.03 -8.92 6.02
CA VAL A 65 16.17 -7.73 5.16
C VAL A 65 15.51 -6.49 5.77
N GLY A 66 14.58 -6.68 6.72
CA GLY A 66 13.73 -5.58 7.21
C GLY A 66 12.63 -5.16 6.22
N LEU A 67 12.58 -5.78 5.04
CA LEU A 67 11.63 -5.44 3.98
C LEU A 67 11.12 -6.70 3.29
N VAL A 68 9.79 -6.85 3.25
CA VAL A 68 9.14 -7.87 2.43
C VAL A 68 7.81 -7.36 1.86
N ILE A 69 7.59 -7.60 0.58
CA ILE A 69 6.30 -7.39 -0.09
C ILE A 69 5.90 -8.73 -0.71
N ALA A 70 4.76 -9.24 -0.29
CA ALA A 70 4.20 -10.50 -0.76
C ALA A 70 2.86 -10.28 -1.48
N ALA A 71 2.55 -11.17 -2.41
CA ALA A 71 1.21 -11.29 -2.95
C ALA A 71 0.27 -11.91 -1.90
N GLN A 72 -1.00 -11.66 -2.03
CA GLN A 72 -2.02 -12.33 -1.26
C GLN A 72 -2.03 -13.84 -1.61
N SER A 73 -2.07 -14.70 -0.60
CA SER A 73 -2.13 -16.15 -0.78
C SER A 73 -3.44 -16.73 -0.22
N PRO A 74 -3.82 -17.96 -0.61
CA PRO A 74 -4.98 -18.64 -0.03
C PRO A 74 -4.89 -18.83 1.49
N ASP A 75 -3.68 -18.85 2.04
CA ASP A 75 -3.44 -19.05 3.48
C ASP A 75 -3.47 -17.74 4.27
N LEU A 76 -3.30 -16.61 3.57
CA LEU A 76 -3.25 -15.27 4.16
C LEU A 76 -4.47 -14.46 3.73
N ALA A 77 -5.41 -14.22 4.65
CA ALA A 77 -6.68 -13.53 4.43
C ALA A 77 -7.55 -14.15 3.31
N PRO A 78 -7.86 -15.48 3.33
CA PRO A 78 -8.55 -16.18 2.25
C PRO A 78 -9.96 -15.62 1.98
N LEU A 79 -10.64 -15.13 3.01
CA LEU A 79 -11.97 -14.52 2.86
C LEU A 79 -11.90 -13.20 2.08
N ASP A 80 -10.86 -12.39 2.31
CA ASP A 80 -10.66 -11.15 1.55
C ASP A 80 -10.47 -11.43 0.06
N GLY A 81 -9.72 -12.47 -0.30
CA GLY A 81 -9.55 -12.87 -1.71
C GLY A 81 -10.87 -13.19 -2.40
N LYS A 82 -11.76 -13.92 -1.73
CA LYS A 82 -13.10 -14.25 -2.24
C LYS A 82 -13.99 -13.00 -2.38
N LEU A 83 -14.01 -12.15 -1.36
CA LEU A 83 -14.79 -10.90 -1.37
C LEU A 83 -14.25 -9.91 -2.42
N TYR A 84 -12.93 -9.86 -2.60
CA TYR A 84 -12.31 -8.99 -3.58
C TYR A 84 -12.68 -9.36 -5.01
N ALA A 85 -12.66 -10.65 -5.33
CA ALA A 85 -13.12 -11.15 -6.63
C ALA A 85 -14.62 -10.87 -6.87
N LEU A 86 -15.44 -10.97 -5.82
CA LEU A 86 -16.88 -10.70 -5.92
C LEU A 86 -17.16 -9.22 -6.20
N ARG A 87 -16.37 -8.29 -5.65
CA ARG A 87 -16.55 -6.84 -5.85
C ARG A 87 -16.48 -6.44 -7.31
N ASP A 88 -15.61 -7.07 -8.08
CA ASP A 88 -15.41 -6.76 -9.50
C ASP A 88 -16.66 -7.10 -10.32
N VAL A 89 -17.31 -8.25 -10.03
CA VAL A 89 -18.48 -8.74 -10.78
C VAL A 89 -19.82 -8.23 -10.24
N THR A 90 -19.85 -7.60 -9.08
CA THR A 90 -21.10 -7.10 -8.44
C THR A 90 -21.20 -5.57 -8.46
N ALA A 91 -20.31 -4.89 -9.18
CA ALA A 91 -20.26 -3.41 -9.24
C ALA A 91 -20.16 -2.73 -7.85
N THR A 92 -19.48 -3.36 -6.88
CA THR A 92 -19.31 -2.83 -5.52
C THR A 92 -17.88 -2.39 -5.22
N VAL A 93 -17.10 -2.11 -6.28
CA VAL A 93 -15.68 -1.72 -6.16
C VAL A 93 -15.50 -0.47 -5.30
N GLU A 94 -16.40 0.51 -5.41
CA GLU A 94 -16.31 1.80 -4.72
C GLU A 94 -16.94 1.80 -3.31
N SER A 95 -17.42 0.65 -2.84
CA SER A 95 -18.03 0.53 -1.51
C SER A 95 -17.01 0.78 -0.40
N VAL A 96 -17.14 1.87 0.34
CA VAL A 96 -16.24 2.26 1.44
C VAL A 96 -16.06 1.14 2.47
N PRO A 97 -17.12 0.46 2.99
CA PRO A 97 -16.94 -0.64 3.92
C PRO A 97 -16.12 -1.81 3.35
N LEU A 98 -16.34 -2.15 2.07
CA LEU A 98 -15.61 -3.25 1.42
C LEU A 98 -14.15 -2.87 1.12
N ILE A 99 -13.88 -1.61 0.77
CA ILE A 99 -12.52 -1.10 0.61
C ILE A 99 -11.79 -1.16 1.97
N ALA A 100 -12.41 -0.63 3.02
CA ALA A 100 -11.83 -0.59 4.35
C ALA A 100 -11.53 -1.99 4.89
N SER A 101 -12.48 -2.92 4.78
CA SER A 101 -12.29 -4.30 5.25
C SER A 101 -11.19 -5.02 4.47
N SER A 102 -11.15 -4.88 3.14
CA SER A 102 -10.11 -5.49 2.30
C SER A 102 -8.71 -4.95 2.61
N ILE A 103 -8.57 -3.66 2.83
CA ILE A 103 -7.29 -3.07 3.20
C ILE A 103 -6.86 -3.55 4.60
N MET A 104 -7.74 -3.41 5.59
CA MET A 104 -7.38 -3.62 6.99
C MET A 104 -7.19 -5.10 7.33
N SER A 105 -7.98 -6.02 6.78
CA SER A 105 -7.80 -7.46 7.01
C SER A 105 -6.38 -7.93 6.69
N LYS A 106 -5.82 -7.48 5.57
CA LYS A 106 -4.44 -7.81 5.17
C LYS A 106 -3.38 -7.24 6.12
N LYS A 107 -3.61 -6.05 6.67
CA LYS A 107 -2.67 -5.41 7.60
C LYS A 107 -2.71 -6.08 8.97
N LEU A 108 -3.89 -6.46 9.41
CA LEU A 108 -4.07 -7.21 10.65
C LEU A 108 -3.52 -8.63 10.54
N ALA A 109 -3.79 -9.33 9.43
CA ALA A 109 -3.25 -10.67 9.16
C ALA A 109 -1.72 -10.68 9.07
N ALA A 110 -1.10 -9.65 8.49
CA ALA A 110 0.36 -9.49 8.46
C ALA A 110 0.99 -9.17 9.83
N GLY A 111 0.18 -9.00 10.89
CA GLY A 111 0.68 -8.72 12.23
C GLY A 111 1.22 -7.30 12.44
N ALA A 112 0.91 -6.35 11.55
CA ALA A 112 1.39 -4.97 11.64
C ALA A 112 0.96 -4.32 12.97
N ARG A 113 1.91 -3.77 13.74
CA ARG A 113 1.64 -3.02 14.98
C ARG A 113 1.33 -1.57 14.69
N SER A 114 2.01 -0.98 13.73
CA SER A 114 1.80 0.38 13.25
C SER A 114 1.41 0.37 11.78
N ILE A 115 0.41 1.15 11.43
CA ILE A 115 -0.15 1.20 10.08
C ILE A 115 -0.28 2.66 9.67
N VAL A 116 0.38 3.04 8.59
CA VAL A 116 0.16 4.32 7.91
C VAL A 116 -0.59 4.07 6.62
N LEU A 117 -1.69 4.78 6.47
CA LEU A 117 -2.60 4.70 5.33
C LEU A 117 -2.43 5.95 4.47
N ASP A 118 -2.20 5.75 3.20
CA ASP A 118 -2.23 6.78 2.17
C ASP A 118 -3.58 6.68 1.45
N VAL A 119 -4.49 7.58 1.76
CA VAL A 119 -5.83 7.61 1.19
C VAL A 119 -5.84 8.61 0.04
N LYS A 120 -5.82 8.08 -1.17
CA LYS A 120 -5.83 8.87 -2.40
C LYS A 120 -7.21 9.49 -2.64
N VAL A 121 -7.22 10.76 -3.02
CA VAL A 121 -8.43 11.52 -3.37
C VAL A 121 -8.23 12.28 -4.68
N GLY A 122 -9.23 12.22 -5.57
CA GLY A 122 -9.21 12.91 -6.85
C GLY A 122 -9.61 12.02 -8.04
N ARG A 123 -9.48 12.54 -9.24
CA ARG A 123 -9.94 11.89 -10.47
C ARG A 123 -9.28 10.53 -10.73
N GLY A 124 -8.03 10.36 -10.34
CA GLY A 124 -7.28 9.11 -10.49
C GLY A 124 -7.42 8.14 -9.31
N ALA A 125 -8.20 8.47 -8.28
CA ALA A 125 -8.45 7.63 -7.10
C ALA A 125 -9.84 6.99 -7.13
N PHE A 126 -10.11 6.04 -6.21
CA PHE A 126 -11.46 5.55 -5.96
C PHE A 126 -12.32 6.61 -5.25
N MET A 127 -11.76 7.30 -4.28
CA MET A 127 -12.44 8.41 -3.60
C MET A 127 -12.32 9.69 -4.42
N LYS A 128 -13.46 10.19 -4.91
CA LYS A 128 -13.50 11.36 -5.78
C LYS A 128 -13.52 12.67 -5.00
N THR A 129 -14.07 12.63 -3.80
CA THR A 129 -14.20 13.80 -2.94
C THR A 129 -13.41 13.65 -1.65
N LEU A 130 -13.06 14.79 -1.06
CA LEU A 130 -12.37 14.82 0.23
C LEU A 130 -13.23 14.23 1.36
N GLU A 131 -14.55 14.33 1.26
CA GLU A 131 -15.48 13.78 2.24
C GLU A 131 -15.48 12.25 2.21
N GLU A 132 -15.53 11.65 1.02
CA GLU A 132 -15.43 10.18 0.84
C GLU A 132 -14.08 9.67 1.36
N ALA A 133 -12.99 10.36 1.01
CA ALA A 133 -11.65 9.99 1.47
C ALA A 133 -11.52 10.07 2.99
N ARG A 134 -12.11 11.11 3.61
CA ARG A 134 -12.15 11.23 5.08
C ARG A 134 -12.98 10.13 5.74
N LEU A 135 -14.11 9.78 5.15
CA LEU A 135 -14.94 8.68 5.64
C LEU A 135 -14.17 7.36 5.60
N LEU A 136 -13.54 7.04 4.46
CA LEU A 136 -12.70 5.85 4.32
C LEU A 136 -11.54 5.85 5.33
N ALA A 137 -10.82 6.96 5.45
CA ALA A 137 -9.71 7.10 6.38
C ALA A 137 -10.15 6.86 7.83
N LYS A 138 -11.22 7.52 8.29
CA LYS A 138 -11.78 7.35 9.63
C LYS A 138 -12.22 5.91 9.89
N THR A 139 -12.88 5.28 8.92
CA THR A 139 -13.31 3.88 9.02
C THR A 139 -12.12 2.94 9.21
N MET A 140 -11.08 3.08 8.40
CA MET A 140 -9.88 2.25 8.51
C MET A 140 -9.11 2.48 9.81
N VAL A 141 -8.99 3.74 10.24
CA VAL A 141 -8.35 4.10 11.52
C VAL A 141 -9.11 3.46 12.68
N ALA A 142 -10.44 3.57 12.70
CA ALA A 142 -11.28 2.97 13.74
C ALA A 142 -11.15 1.44 13.79
N ILE A 143 -11.14 0.76 12.63
CA ILE A 143 -10.91 -0.70 12.56
C ILE A 143 -9.55 -1.06 13.17
N GLY A 144 -8.50 -0.37 12.79
CA GLY A 144 -7.16 -0.66 13.28
C GLY A 144 -6.99 -0.39 14.77
N GLN A 145 -7.52 0.73 15.26
CA GLN A 145 -7.51 1.07 16.69
C GLN A 145 -8.33 0.08 17.50
N GLY A 146 -9.51 -0.31 17.00
CA GLY A 146 -10.34 -1.35 17.62
C GLY A 146 -9.65 -2.72 17.70
N ALA A 147 -8.72 -2.99 16.79
CA ALA A 147 -7.84 -4.16 16.83
C ALA A 147 -6.54 -3.95 17.63
N GLY A 148 -6.41 -2.88 18.40
CA GLY A 148 -5.25 -2.57 19.23
C GLY A 148 -4.01 -2.14 18.43
N ARG A 149 -4.17 -1.59 17.22
CA ARG A 149 -3.07 -1.13 16.37
C ARG A 149 -2.92 0.40 16.41
N ARG A 150 -1.70 0.89 16.24
CA ARG A 150 -1.42 2.31 16.04
C ARG A 150 -1.66 2.63 14.58
N VAL A 151 -2.62 3.48 14.28
CA VAL A 151 -3.00 3.78 12.90
C VAL A 151 -3.06 5.28 12.67
N ARG A 152 -2.46 5.73 11.56
CA ARG A 152 -2.59 7.08 11.02
C ARG A 152 -2.97 7.02 9.55
N ALA A 153 -3.67 8.03 9.08
CA ALA A 153 -4.04 8.18 7.68
C ALA A 153 -3.68 9.57 7.18
N LEU A 154 -3.04 9.63 6.03
CA LEU A 154 -2.82 10.84 5.26
C LEU A 154 -3.76 10.81 4.06
N LEU A 155 -4.35 11.96 3.75
CA LEU A 155 -5.10 12.16 2.53
C LEU A 155 -4.18 12.83 1.53
N THR A 156 -3.97 12.20 0.37
CA THR A 156 -3.06 12.69 -0.65
C THR A 156 -3.78 12.86 -1.99
N SER A 157 -3.36 13.84 -2.77
CA SER A 157 -3.98 14.14 -4.06
C SER A 157 -3.70 13.05 -5.08
N MET A 158 -4.70 12.72 -5.89
CA MET A 158 -4.62 11.91 -7.10
C MET A 158 -5.37 12.60 -8.26
N GLU A 159 -5.31 13.92 -8.31
CA GLU A 159 -5.83 14.70 -9.45
C GLU A 159 -4.99 14.52 -10.72
N ALA A 160 -3.73 14.18 -10.55
CA ALA A 160 -2.81 13.77 -11.60
C ALA A 160 -2.13 12.44 -11.19
N PRO A 161 -1.56 11.68 -12.14
CA PRO A 161 -0.69 10.55 -11.82
C PRO A 161 0.46 10.97 -10.91
N LEU A 162 0.84 10.11 -9.96
CA LEU A 162 1.95 10.38 -9.05
C LEU A 162 3.29 10.08 -9.76
N GLY A 163 4.17 11.07 -9.77
CA GLY A 163 5.41 11.01 -10.53
C GLY A 163 5.18 11.13 -12.05
N ARG A 164 6.16 10.75 -12.82
CA ARG A 164 6.17 10.90 -14.29
C ARG A 164 5.95 9.58 -15.03
N ALA A 165 6.22 8.44 -14.40
CA ALA A 165 6.10 7.13 -15.00
C ALA A 165 4.76 6.49 -14.63
N VAL A 166 4.05 5.95 -15.63
CA VAL A 166 2.83 5.15 -15.46
C VAL A 166 2.99 3.86 -16.25
N GLY A 167 2.97 2.74 -15.55
CA GLY A 167 3.18 1.40 -16.10
C GLY A 167 4.07 0.59 -15.17
N ASN A 168 4.17 -0.75 -15.37
CA ASN A 168 4.77 -1.60 -14.33
C ASN A 168 6.28 -1.38 -14.19
N ALA A 169 7.07 -1.71 -15.21
CA ALA A 169 8.53 -1.66 -15.13
C ALA A 169 9.09 -0.23 -15.01
N ILE A 170 8.49 0.74 -15.70
CA ILE A 170 8.95 2.13 -15.65
C ILE A 170 8.67 2.78 -14.30
N GLU A 171 7.59 2.38 -13.61
CA GLU A 171 7.31 2.83 -12.25
C GLU A 171 8.34 2.26 -11.25
N VAL A 172 8.78 1.02 -11.42
CA VAL A 172 9.87 0.46 -10.60
C VAL A 172 11.17 1.22 -10.82
N ARG A 173 11.50 1.56 -12.07
CA ARG A 173 12.69 2.38 -12.38
C ARG A 173 12.61 3.75 -11.74
N GLU A 174 11.45 4.41 -11.81
CA GLU A 174 11.25 5.73 -11.19
C GLU A 174 11.35 5.65 -9.65
N ALA A 175 10.82 4.60 -9.03
CA ALA A 175 10.97 4.37 -7.58
C ALA A 175 12.45 4.17 -7.18
N ILE A 176 13.22 3.44 -7.97
CA ILE A 176 14.68 3.29 -7.76
C ILE A 176 15.40 4.63 -7.94
N GLY A 177 15.04 5.43 -8.95
CA GLY A 177 15.55 6.79 -9.15
C GLY A 177 15.26 7.68 -7.95
N ALA A 178 14.02 7.63 -7.43
CA ALA A 178 13.62 8.37 -6.23
C ALA A 178 14.48 8.02 -5.00
N LEU A 179 14.78 6.74 -4.80
CA LEU A 179 15.67 6.28 -3.72
C LEU A 179 17.12 6.71 -3.91
N LYS A 180 17.53 7.07 -5.13
CA LYS A 180 18.85 7.62 -5.44
C LYS A 180 18.90 9.16 -5.39
N GLY A 181 17.78 9.81 -5.07
CA GLY A 181 17.68 11.27 -5.07
C GLY A 181 17.35 11.90 -6.42
N GLU A 182 16.98 11.10 -7.42
CA GLU A 182 16.67 11.54 -8.80
C GLU A 182 15.16 11.47 -9.12
N GLY A 183 14.32 11.31 -8.10
CA GLY A 183 12.86 11.12 -8.27
C GLY A 183 12.10 12.42 -8.49
N PRO A 184 10.87 12.33 -9.02
CA PRO A 184 9.94 13.45 -9.08
C PRO A 184 9.62 13.99 -7.68
N GLU A 185 9.50 15.31 -7.59
CA GLU A 185 9.29 16.02 -6.32
C GLU A 185 8.00 15.59 -5.61
N ASP A 186 6.89 15.48 -6.36
CA ASP A 186 5.58 15.05 -5.85
C ASP A 186 5.61 13.63 -5.25
N LEU A 187 6.35 12.70 -5.89
CA LEU A 187 6.55 11.35 -5.38
C LEU A 187 7.37 11.36 -4.08
N LEU A 188 8.44 12.14 -4.05
CA LEU A 188 9.30 12.26 -2.87
C LEU A 188 8.56 12.91 -1.71
N GLU A 189 7.81 13.99 -1.94
CA GLU A 189 7.01 14.66 -0.91
C GLU A 189 6.04 13.68 -0.23
N VAL A 190 5.24 12.97 -1.02
CA VAL A 190 4.27 11.99 -0.48
C VAL A 190 4.99 10.83 0.23
N ALA A 191 6.08 10.32 -0.34
CA ALA A 191 6.80 9.20 0.26
C ALA A 191 7.46 9.59 1.59
N LEU A 192 8.07 10.76 1.66
CA LEU A 192 8.70 11.26 2.89
C LEU A 192 7.68 11.56 3.97
N ALA A 193 6.55 12.19 3.64
CA ALA A 193 5.47 12.43 4.60
C ALA A 193 4.93 11.12 5.20
N LEU A 194 4.74 10.09 4.38
CA LEU A 194 4.30 8.78 4.85
C LEU A 194 5.35 8.05 5.69
N ALA A 195 6.62 8.15 5.31
CA ALA A 195 7.73 7.58 6.08
C ALA A 195 7.87 8.27 7.44
N GLU A 196 7.81 9.60 7.49
CA GLU A 196 7.83 10.39 8.71
C GLU A 196 6.73 9.98 9.69
N GLU A 197 5.49 9.86 9.21
CA GLU A 197 4.38 9.43 10.06
C GLU A 197 4.55 7.98 10.56
N ALA A 198 5.16 7.11 9.77
CA ALA A 198 5.46 5.75 10.20
C ALA A 198 6.56 5.72 11.28
N LEU A 199 7.62 6.50 11.11
CA LEU A 199 8.69 6.64 12.11
C LEU A 199 8.16 7.22 13.42
N LYS A 200 7.36 8.29 13.37
CA LYS A 200 6.69 8.84 14.54
C LYS A 200 5.82 7.83 15.29
N LEU A 201 5.13 6.92 14.58
CA LEU A 201 4.37 5.86 15.23
C LEU A 201 5.25 4.82 15.93
N GLU A 202 6.49 4.65 15.49
CA GLU A 202 7.47 3.76 16.12
C GLU A 202 8.32 4.46 17.18
N GLY A 203 8.18 5.77 17.35
CA GLY A 203 8.93 6.57 18.33
C GLY A 203 10.34 6.93 17.89
N LEU A 204 10.55 6.98 16.58
CA LEU A 204 11.80 7.36 15.91
C LEU A 204 11.71 8.77 15.33
#